data_e4329c53df8a66728a5e126d162b158b
#
_entry.id   e4329c53df8a66728a5e126d162b158b
#
_cell.length_a   1.000
_cell.length_b   1.000
_cell.length_c   1.000
_cell.angle_alpha   90.00
_cell.angle_beta   90.00
_cell.angle_gamma   90.00
#
_symmetry.space_group_name_H-M   'P 1'
#
loop_
_entity.id
_entity.type
_entity.pdbx_description
1 polymer ?
#
loop_
_entity_poly.entity_id
_entity_poly.type
_entity_poly.pdbx_seq_one_letter_code
_entity_poly.pdbx_strand_id
1 'polypeptide(L)'
;MLELPTRDPCDLCMVAAEERWKIIDESEHTLTVINPWQFEVGQCCVITRRHVALLLDLTPVECAAILVAAQRVAKALDTTFQPLGILTFQNNGVYSGQETPHFHFHVVPRQPGSDWGIGPPQLATFDSAGRPRGTVHDPADDAQRRQRVRASARQLAETAQRIRSNLPK
;
A
#
# COMPACT_ATOMS: atom_id res chain seq x y z
N MET A 1 3.59 23.00 -7.59
CA MET A 1 4.43 21.79 -7.42
C MET A 1 3.92 21.06 -6.19
N LEU A 2 3.74 19.74 -6.25
CA LEU A 2 3.30 18.98 -5.08
C LEU A 2 4.45 18.87 -4.08
N GLU A 3 4.12 19.01 -2.79
CA GLU A 3 5.10 18.83 -1.73
C GLU A 3 5.33 17.32 -1.51
N LEU A 4 6.61 16.92 -1.49
CA LEU A 4 7.02 15.53 -1.29
C LEU A 4 7.51 15.30 0.14
N PRO A 5 7.28 14.11 0.72
CA PRO A 5 7.90 13.75 1.98
C PRO A 5 9.42 13.64 1.80
N THR A 6 10.16 14.04 2.83
CA THR A 6 11.62 13.89 2.87
C THR A 6 11.98 12.60 3.60
N ARG A 7 12.53 11.63 2.87
CA ARG A 7 13.04 10.39 3.44
C ARG A 7 14.23 9.88 2.63
N ASP A 8 15.40 9.88 3.26
CA ASP A 8 16.63 9.40 2.67
C ASP A 8 17.39 8.54 3.72
N PRO A 9 17.75 7.30 3.42
CA PRO A 9 17.44 6.57 2.18
C PRO A 9 15.96 6.24 2.00
N CYS A 10 15.55 6.00 0.75
CA CYS A 10 14.18 5.61 0.42
C CYS A 10 13.94 4.13 0.76
N ASP A 11 13.07 3.86 1.74
CA ASP A 11 12.78 2.50 2.21
C ASP A 11 12.31 1.56 1.08
N LEU A 12 11.54 2.08 0.11
CA LEU A 12 11.01 1.26 -0.98
C LEU A 12 12.09 0.90 -2.01
N CYS A 13 13.11 1.75 -2.20
CA CYS A 13 14.27 1.39 -3.00
C CYS A 13 15.08 0.27 -2.34
N MET A 14 15.15 0.23 -1.02
CA MET A 14 15.92 -0.77 -0.28
C MET A 14 15.28 -2.17 -0.28
N VAL A 15 13.97 -2.26 -0.48
CA VAL A 15 13.26 -3.56 -0.48
C VAL A 15 13.85 -4.55 -1.47
N ALA A 16 14.18 -4.10 -2.68
CA ALA A 16 14.75 -4.97 -3.72
C ALA A 16 16.13 -5.55 -3.34
N ALA A 17 16.93 -4.78 -2.60
CA ALA A 17 18.29 -5.14 -2.22
C ALA A 17 18.35 -5.91 -0.89
N GLU A 18 17.62 -5.47 0.12
CA GLU A 18 17.81 -5.89 1.51
C GLU A 18 16.64 -6.71 2.08
N GLU A 19 15.44 -6.55 1.53
CA GLU A 19 14.22 -7.13 2.12
C GLU A 19 13.42 -7.97 1.11
N ARG A 20 14.10 -8.76 0.30
CA ARG A 20 13.46 -9.58 -0.75
C ARG A 20 12.35 -10.51 -0.26
N TRP A 21 12.33 -10.84 1.02
CA TRP A 21 11.26 -11.61 1.64
C TRP A 21 9.89 -10.91 1.58
N LYS A 22 9.86 -9.57 1.44
CA LYS A 22 8.64 -8.77 1.25
C LYS A 22 8.06 -8.88 -0.16
N ILE A 23 8.86 -9.29 -1.16
CA ILE A 23 8.45 -9.32 -2.57
C ILE A 23 7.47 -10.47 -2.79
N ILE A 24 6.29 -10.17 -3.31
CA ILE A 24 5.24 -11.11 -3.67
C ILE A 24 5.31 -11.45 -5.16
N ASP A 25 5.44 -10.43 -6.00
CA ASP A 25 5.53 -10.56 -7.46
C ASP A 25 6.51 -9.52 -8.01
N GLU A 26 7.10 -9.80 -9.16
CA GLU A 26 8.03 -8.87 -9.79
C GLU A 26 7.95 -8.93 -11.32
N SER A 27 8.15 -7.78 -11.95
CA SER A 27 8.23 -7.62 -13.40
C SER A 27 9.43 -6.76 -13.77
N GLU A 28 9.59 -6.47 -15.05
CA GLU A 28 10.62 -5.54 -15.54
C GLU A 28 10.49 -4.15 -14.91
N HIS A 29 9.26 -3.66 -14.68
CA HIS A 29 8.99 -2.28 -14.26
C HIS A 29 8.51 -2.16 -12.81
N THR A 30 8.02 -3.25 -12.20
CA THR A 30 7.37 -3.18 -10.88
C THR A 30 7.85 -4.26 -9.93
N LEU A 31 7.70 -3.96 -8.63
CA LEU A 31 7.70 -4.94 -7.54
C LEU A 31 6.35 -4.87 -6.83
N THR A 32 5.76 -6.01 -6.51
CA THR A 32 4.63 -6.11 -5.59
C THR A 32 5.16 -6.58 -4.24
N VAL A 33 4.92 -5.82 -3.20
CA VAL A 33 5.48 -6.08 -1.87
C VAL A 33 4.38 -6.13 -0.80
N ILE A 34 4.59 -6.92 0.25
CA ILE A 34 3.74 -6.85 1.43
C ILE A 34 3.99 -5.53 2.17
N ASN A 35 2.92 -4.80 2.52
CA ASN A 35 3.05 -3.56 3.26
C ASN A 35 3.32 -3.87 4.75
N PRO A 36 4.41 -3.37 5.37
CA PRO A 36 4.67 -3.58 6.79
C PRO A 36 3.68 -2.83 7.70
N TRP A 37 3.07 -1.75 7.20
CA TRP A 37 2.09 -0.92 7.92
C TRP A 37 0.69 -1.16 7.35
N GLN A 38 0.05 -2.24 7.80
CA GLN A 38 -1.20 -2.72 7.22
C GLN A 38 -2.42 -2.09 7.89
N PHE A 39 -3.40 -1.69 7.07
CA PHE A 39 -4.77 -1.44 7.54
C PHE A 39 -5.50 -2.76 7.75
N GLU A 40 -5.30 -3.69 6.82
CA GLU A 40 -5.86 -5.04 6.85
C GLU A 40 -4.74 -6.05 6.60
N VAL A 41 -4.85 -7.21 7.23
CA VAL A 41 -3.89 -8.30 6.96
C VAL A 41 -3.91 -8.67 5.48
N GLY A 42 -2.72 -8.64 4.87
CA GLY A 42 -2.57 -8.91 3.43
C GLY A 42 -2.50 -7.66 2.55
N GLN A 43 -2.55 -6.45 3.12
CA GLN A 43 -2.32 -5.23 2.34
C GLN A 43 -0.98 -5.28 1.61
N CYS A 44 -1.03 -5.07 0.30
CA CYS A 44 0.12 -5.02 -0.58
C CYS A 44 0.31 -3.64 -1.19
N CYS A 45 1.53 -3.37 -1.67
CA CYS A 45 1.84 -2.22 -2.50
C CYS A 45 2.50 -2.69 -3.79
N VAL A 46 2.06 -2.15 -4.93
CA VAL A 46 2.79 -2.21 -6.20
C VAL A 46 3.64 -0.95 -6.27
N ILE A 47 4.95 -1.12 -6.38
CA ILE A 47 5.93 -0.03 -6.48
C ILE A 47 6.65 -0.10 -7.82
N THR A 48 7.15 1.03 -8.30
CA THR A 48 8.03 1.07 -9.47
C THR A 48 9.44 0.62 -9.10
N ARG A 49 10.16 -0.04 -10.03
CA ARG A 49 11.60 -0.30 -9.81
C ARG A 49 12.43 0.97 -9.89
N ARG A 50 12.06 1.87 -10.81
CA ARG A 50 12.67 3.19 -10.91
C ARG A 50 12.21 4.05 -9.74
N HIS A 51 13.11 4.75 -9.07
CA HIS A 51 12.75 5.73 -8.07
C HIS A 51 12.04 6.91 -8.73
N VAL A 52 10.74 6.99 -8.50
CA VAL A 52 9.87 8.10 -8.92
C VAL A 52 8.81 8.30 -7.85
N ALA A 53 8.52 9.53 -7.48
CA ALA A 53 7.67 9.81 -6.33
C ALA A 53 6.18 9.85 -6.68
N LEU A 54 5.81 10.38 -7.83
CA LEU A 54 4.44 10.77 -8.18
C LEU A 54 3.90 9.98 -9.38
N LEU A 55 2.59 9.82 -9.42
CA LEU A 55 1.86 9.33 -10.60
C LEU A 55 2.15 10.21 -11.83
N LEU A 56 2.32 11.51 -11.62
CA LEU A 56 2.55 12.50 -12.70
C LEU A 56 3.86 12.27 -13.46
N ASP A 57 4.82 11.58 -12.84
CA ASP A 57 6.16 11.37 -13.38
C ASP A 57 6.38 9.95 -13.95
N LEU A 58 5.31 9.13 -13.95
CA LEU A 58 5.33 7.80 -14.53
C LEU A 58 5.31 7.84 -16.05
N THR A 59 6.00 6.89 -16.65
CA THR A 59 5.86 6.62 -18.09
C THR A 59 4.58 5.83 -18.37
N PRO A 60 4.03 5.89 -19.59
CA PRO A 60 2.87 5.07 -19.97
C PRO A 60 3.08 3.56 -19.75
N VAL A 61 4.30 3.07 -19.95
CA VAL A 61 4.66 1.65 -19.73
C VAL A 61 4.60 1.31 -18.25
N GLU A 62 5.12 2.17 -17.39
CA GLU A 62 5.02 1.99 -15.93
C GLU A 62 3.57 2.04 -15.44
N CYS A 63 2.74 2.97 -15.95
CA CYS A 63 1.32 3.02 -15.63
C CYS A 63 0.62 1.70 -15.97
N ALA A 64 0.87 1.14 -17.17
CA ALA A 64 0.29 -0.13 -17.58
C ALA A 64 0.79 -1.28 -16.70
N ALA A 65 2.09 -1.34 -16.43
CA ALA A 65 2.70 -2.38 -15.59
C ALA A 65 2.16 -2.38 -14.17
N ILE A 66 1.93 -1.20 -13.56
CA ILE A 66 1.35 -1.05 -12.23
C ILE A 66 -0.06 -1.65 -12.17
N LEU A 67 -0.93 -1.34 -13.13
CA LEU A 67 -2.31 -1.85 -13.14
C LEU A 67 -2.36 -3.36 -13.39
N VAL A 68 -1.48 -3.89 -14.25
CA VAL A 68 -1.35 -5.34 -14.46
C VAL A 68 -0.91 -6.03 -13.18
N ALA A 69 0.12 -5.51 -12.51
CA ALA A 69 0.60 -6.06 -11.24
C ALA A 69 -0.46 -5.96 -10.12
N ALA A 70 -1.18 -4.84 -10.05
CA ALA A 70 -2.27 -4.65 -9.09
C ALA A 70 -3.41 -5.66 -9.33
N GLN A 71 -3.79 -5.92 -10.58
CA GLN A 71 -4.79 -6.94 -10.92
C GLN A 71 -4.32 -8.35 -10.51
N ARG A 72 -3.06 -8.68 -10.79
CA ARG A 72 -2.48 -10.00 -10.43
C ARG A 72 -2.53 -10.24 -8.92
N VAL A 73 -2.05 -9.26 -8.14
CA VAL A 73 -2.07 -9.38 -6.67
C VAL A 73 -3.49 -9.34 -6.12
N ALA A 74 -4.40 -8.57 -6.69
CA ALA A 74 -5.81 -8.56 -6.27
C ALA A 74 -6.46 -9.95 -6.41
N LYS A 75 -6.22 -10.66 -7.52
CA LYS A 75 -6.67 -12.05 -7.71
C LYS A 75 -6.06 -13.00 -6.67
N ALA A 76 -4.78 -12.83 -6.35
CA ALA A 76 -4.12 -13.62 -5.32
C ALA A 76 -4.70 -13.33 -3.91
N LEU A 77 -5.02 -12.08 -3.60
CA LEU A 77 -5.68 -11.69 -2.36
C LEU A 77 -7.08 -12.27 -2.25
N ASP A 78 -7.84 -12.24 -3.34
CA ASP A 78 -9.18 -12.85 -3.42
C ASP A 78 -9.12 -14.36 -3.09
N THR A 79 -8.21 -15.08 -3.73
CA THR A 79 -8.00 -16.51 -3.44
C THR A 79 -7.50 -16.78 -2.03
N THR A 80 -6.62 -15.93 -1.50
CA THR A 80 -5.93 -16.17 -0.21
C THR A 80 -6.81 -15.86 0.99
N PHE A 81 -7.61 -14.80 0.91
CA PHE A 81 -8.35 -14.24 2.05
C PHE A 81 -9.87 -14.29 1.88
N GLN A 82 -10.38 -14.49 0.66
CA GLN A 82 -11.81 -14.44 0.32
C GLN A 82 -12.49 -13.18 0.88
N PRO A 83 -11.92 -11.98 0.60
CA PRO A 83 -12.43 -10.72 1.14
C PRO A 83 -13.79 -10.38 0.54
N LEU A 84 -14.59 -9.56 1.23
CA LEU A 84 -15.84 -9.03 0.68
C LEU A 84 -15.63 -7.82 -0.24
N GLY A 85 -14.42 -7.30 -0.32
CA GLY A 85 -14.04 -6.22 -1.21
C GLY A 85 -12.53 -6.07 -1.31
N ILE A 86 -12.07 -5.45 -2.40
CA ILE A 86 -10.68 -5.05 -2.57
C ILE A 86 -10.65 -3.55 -2.81
N LEU A 87 -9.95 -2.83 -1.93
CA LEU A 87 -9.72 -1.41 -2.06
C LEU A 87 -8.38 -1.18 -2.74
N THR A 88 -8.35 -0.26 -3.71
CA THR A 88 -7.11 0.24 -4.30
C THR A 88 -7.03 1.75 -4.16
N PHE A 89 -5.84 2.27 -3.84
CA PHE A 89 -5.62 3.71 -3.75
C PHE A 89 -4.14 4.05 -3.90
N GLN A 90 -3.88 5.34 -4.15
CA GLN A 90 -2.54 5.90 -4.31
C GLN A 90 -2.55 7.37 -3.86
N ASN A 91 -1.47 7.82 -3.24
CA ASN A 91 -1.33 9.18 -2.72
C ASN A 91 -0.23 9.94 -3.50
N ASN A 92 -0.49 11.19 -3.83
CA ASN A 92 0.46 12.08 -4.51
C ASN A 92 0.72 13.31 -3.64
N GLY A 93 1.88 13.37 -3.03
CA GLY A 93 2.32 14.47 -2.16
C GLY A 93 1.84 14.35 -0.72
N VAL A 94 2.44 15.15 0.14
CA VAL A 94 2.24 15.14 1.61
C VAL A 94 0.78 15.36 1.98
N TYR A 95 0.11 16.31 1.34
CA TYR A 95 -1.29 16.64 1.64
C TYR A 95 -2.32 15.59 1.22
N SER A 96 -1.92 14.61 0.42
CA SER A 96 -2.73 13.42 0.13
C SER A 96 -2.37 12.23 1.03
N GLY A 97 -1.46 12.41 2.00
CA GLY A 97 -1.03 11.37 2.91
C GLY A 97 0.10 10.47 2.37
N GLN A 98 0.87 10.93 1.38
CA GLN A 98 2.06 10.22 0.95
C GLN A 98 3.16 10.36 2.01
N GLU A 99 3.62 9.24 2.57
CA GLU A 99 4.64 9.20 3.62
C GLU A 99 6.05 8.84 3.08
N THR A 100 6.13 8.22 1.92
CA THR A 100 7.40 7.80 1.29
C THR A 100 7.52 8.42 -0.10
N PRO A 101 8.66 9.07 -0.45
CA PRO A 101 8.86 9.72 -1.74
C PRO A 101 9.18 8.70 -2.85
N HIS A 102 8.36 7.69 -2.98
CA HIS A 102 8.42 6.65 -3.99
C HIS A 102 7.00 6.25 -4.35
N PHE A 103 6.71 6.14 -5.62
CA PHE A 103 5.39 5.73 -6.09
C PHE A 103 5.03 4.35 -5.55
N HIS A 104 3.87 4.28 -4.91
CA HIS A 104 3.32 3.03 -4.42
C HIS A 104 1.80 3.02 -4.54
N PHE A 105 1.27 1.95 -5.13
CA PHE A 105 -0.15 1.73 -5.36
C PHE A 105 -0.62 0.63 -4.40
N HIS A 106 -1.52 0.98 -3.50
CA HIS A 106 -2.03 0.07 -2.47
C HIS A 106 -3.11 -0.85 -3.03
N VAL A 107 -3.07 -2.11 -2.60
CA VAL A 107 -4.11 -3.12 -2.84
C VAL A 107 -4.42 -3.78 -1.49
N VAL A 108 -5.66 -3.61 -1.02
CA VAL A 108 -6.06 -3.95 0.35
C VAL A 108 -7.28 -4.88 0.32
N PRO A 109 -7.17 -6.12 0.81
CA PRO A 109 -8.34 -6.98 1.01
C PRO A 109 -9.17 -6.42 2.18
N ARG A 110 -10.49 -6.28 2.00
CA ARG A 110 -11.37 -5.70 3.01
C ARG A 110 -12.29 -6.77 3.59
N GLN A 111 -12.28 -6.89 4.91
CA GLN A 111 -13.08 -7.86 5.65
C GLN A 111 -14.22 -7.18 6.44
N PRO A 112 -15.32 -7.89 6.73
CA PRO A 112 -16.35 -7.40 7.64
C PRO A 112 -15.78 -7.18 9.04
N GLY A 113 -16.26 -6.14 9.73
CA GLY A 113 -15.83 -5.84 11.10
C GLY A 113 -14.48 -5.16 11.22
N SER A 114 -13.91 -4.71 10.11
CA SER A 114 -12.73 -3.85 10.13
C SER A 114 -13.03 -2.52 10.80
N ASP A 115 -12.13 -2.05 11.67
CA ASP A 115 -12.20 -0.74 12.34
C ASP A 115 -12.18 0.44 11.34
N TRP A 116 -11.78 0.18 10.10
CA TRP A 116 -11.72 1.17 9.01
C TRP A 116 -13.05 1.37 8.29
N GLY A 117 -14.10 0.64 8.66
CA GLY A 117 -15.42 0.74 8.04
C GLY A 117 -15.42 0.40 6.55
N ILE A 118 -16.36 1.00 5.81
CA ILE A 118 -16.49 0.84 4.36
C ILE A 118 -15.88 2.05 3.66
N GLY A 119 -15.09 1.81 2.60
CA GLY A 119 -14.47 2.85 1.78
C GLY A 119 -12.98 3.07 2.05
N PRO A 120 -12.39 4.11 1.47
CA PRO A 120 -10.97 4.40 1.62
C PRO A 120 -10.62 4.79 3.06
N PRO A 121 -9.56 4.23 3.66
CA PRO A 121 -9.13 4.57 5.02
C PRO A 121 -8.88 6.07 5.25
N GLN A 122 -8.42 6.79 4.23
CA GLN A 122 -8.18 8.23 4.31
C GLN A 122 -9.46 9.04 4.51
N LEU A 123 -10.60 8.56 4.01
CA LEU A 123 -11.90 9.22 4.23
C LEU A 123 -12.45 8.95 5.63
N ALA A 124 -11.95 7.96 6.35
CA ALA A 124 -12.27 7.75 7.75
C ALA A 124 -11.71 8.86 8.66
N THR A 125 -10.82 9.72 8.15
CA THR A 125 -10.33 10.93 8.83
C THR A 125 -11.35 12.08 8.84
N PHE A 126 -12.44 11.95 8.10
CA PHE A 126 -13.55 12.92 8.14
C PHE A 126 -14.65 12.44 9.07
N ASP A 127 -15.27 13.38 9.79
CA ASP A 127 -16.47 13.09 10.54
C ASP A 127 -17.70 12.95 9.63
N SER A 128 -18.85 12.58 10.19
CA SER A 128 -20.09 12.41 9.44
C SER A 128 -20.61 13.71 8.79
N ALA A 129 -20.06 14.86 9.17
CA ALA A 129 -20.33 16.17 8.57
C ALA A 129 -19.31 16.56 7.50
N GLY A 130 -18.36 15.68 7.14
CA GLY A 130 -17.31 15.95 6.16
C GLY A 130 -16.20 16.88 6.67
N ARG A 131 -16.08 17.05 7.99
CA ARG A 131 -15.02 17.89 8.58
C ARG A 131 -13.77 17.05 8.82
N PRO A 132 -12.56 17.55 8.48
CA PRO A 132 -11.31 16.87 8.80
C PRO A 132 -11.20 16.58 10.30
N ARG A 133 -10.81 15.36 10.66
CA ARG A 133 -10.57 14.96 12.06
C ARG A 133 -9.14 15.27 12.52
N GLY A 134 -8.43 16.15 11.85
CA GLY A 134 -7.09 16.56 12.24
C GLY A 134 -6.25 17.01 11.04
N THR A 135 -5.06 17.48 11.32
CA THR A 135 -4.05 17.86 10.32
C THR A 135 -3.02 16.73 10.17
N VAL A 136 -2.18 16.80 9.15
CA VAL A 136 -1.10 15.83 8.87
C VAL A 136 -0.16 15.60 10.07
N HIS A 137 -0.17 16.49 11.05
CA HIS A 137 0.66 16.44 12.26
C HIS A 137 -0.16 16.36 13.58
N ASP A 138 -1.46 16.03 13.50
CA ASP A 138 -2.31 15.93 14.68
C ASP A 138 -1.96 14.66 15.48
N PRO A 139 -1.92 14.73 16.84
CA PRO A 139 -1.84 13.54 17.70
C PRO A 139 -2.93 12.49 17.44
N ALA A 140 -4.08 12.89 16.87
CA ALA A 140 -5.10 11.97 16.39
C ALA A 140 -4.57 11.05 15.26
N ASP A 141 -3.65 11.54 14.40
CA ASP A 141 -2.99 10.72 13.39
C ASP A 141 -2.12 9.63 14.02
N ASP A 142 -1.49 9.90 15.16
CA ASP A 142 -0.76 8.89 15.92
C ASP A 142 -1.68 7.82 16.49
N ALA A 143 -2.91 8.16 16.86
CA ALA A 143 -3.90 7.19 17.30
C ALA A 143 -4.37 6.29 16.14
N GLN A 144 -4.56 6.84 14.93
CA GLN A 144 -4.87 6.06 13.72
C GLN A 144 -3.70 5.19 13.28
N ARG A 145 -2.46 5.69 13.38
CA ARG A 145 -1.25 4.87 13.14
C ARG A 145 -1.14 3.71 14.14
N ARG A 146 -1.65 3.88 15.37
CA ARG A 146 -1.69 2.82 16.39
C ARG A 146 -2.72 1.73 16.08
N GLN A 147 -3.76 2.02 15.29
CA GLN A 147 -4.76 1.05 14.86
C GLN A 147 -4.31 0.17 13.69
N ARG A 148 -3.16 0.48 13.06
CA ARG A 148 -2.59 -0.38 12.02
C ARG A 148 -2.23 -1.75 12.60
N VAL A 149 -2.48 -2.79 11.81
CA VAL A 149 -2.10 -4.16 12.18
C VAL A 149 -0.58 -4.21 12.35
N ARG A 150 -0.14 -4.49 13.57
CA ARG A 150 1.28 -4.70 13.87
C ARG A 150 1.61 -6.17 13.68
N ALA A 151 2.15 -6.51 12.53
CA ALA A 151 2.65 -7.85 12.26
C ALA A 151 4.17 -7.89 12.44
N SER A 152 4.68 -8.98 13.05
CA SER A 152 6.11 -9.25 13.07
C SER A 152 6.64 -9.54 11.67
N ALA A 153 7.95 -9.40 11.46
CA ALA A 153 8.59 -9.74 10.17
C ALA A 153 8.27 -11.18 9.73
N ARG A 154 8.20 -12.12 10.69
CA ARG A 154 7.81 -13.51 10.43
C ARG A 154 6.37 -13.61 9.91
N GLN A 155 5.41 -12.98 10.56
CA GLN A 155 4.00 -12.98 10.12
C GLN A 155 3.82 -12.34 8.75
N LEU A 156 4.55 -11.25 8.49
CA LEU A 156 4.57 -10.59 7.17
C LEU A 156 5.13 -11.53 6.10
N ALA A 157 6.24 -12.23 6.38
CA ALA A 157 6.85 -13.17 5.46
C ALA A 157 5.92 -14.36 5.15
N GLU A 158 5.28 -14.93 6.17
CA GLU A 158 4.27 -15.99 6.03
C GLU A 158 3.09 -15.53 5.19
N THR A 159 2.59 -14.32 5.42
CA THR A 159 1.50 -13.71 4.66
C THR A 159 1.91 -13.48 3.20
N ALA A 160 3.10 -12.91 2.96
CA ALA A 160 3.64 -12.72 1.61
C ALA A 160 3.78 -14.04 0.86
N GLN A 161 4.26 -15.11 1.53
CA GLN A 161 4.38 -16.44 0.94
C GLN A 161 3.02 -17.03 0.55
N ARG A 162 1.99 -16.89 1.39
CA ARG A 162 0.64 -17.35 1.08
C ARG A 162 0.06 -16.63 -0.16
N ILE A 163 0.24 -15.32 -0.25
CA ILE A 163 -0.22 -14.54 -1.40
C ILE A 163 0.55 -14.96 -2.65
N ARG A 164 1.87 -15.09 -2.57
CA ARG A 164 2.74 -15.52 -3.68
C ARG A 164 2.31 -16.87 -4.25
N SER A 165 1.95 -17.82 -3.39
CA SER A 165 1.51 -19.15 -3.80
C SER A 165 0.18 -19.16 -4.57
N ASN A 166 -0.59 -18.08 -4.47
CA ASN A 166 -1.89 -17.92 -5.14
C ASN A 166 -1.84 -16.92 -6.31
N LEU A 167 -0.66 -16.47 -6.73
CA LEU A 167 -0.55 -15.62 -7.91
C LEU A 167 -1.04 -16.37 -9.17
N PRO A 168 -1.79 -15.69 -10.05
CA PRO A 168 -2.16 -16.26 -11.35
C PRO A 168 -0.91 -16.64 -12.16
N LYS A 169 -0.97 -17.77 -12.84
CA LYS A 169 0.06 -18.23 -13.78
C LYS A 169 0.10 -17.35 -15.02
#